data_a7ea5cb13064bb9ef8a3995075749448
#
_entry.id   a7ea5cb13064bb9ef8a3995075749448
#
_cell.length_a   1.000
_cell.length_b   1.000
_cell.length_c   1.000
_cell.angle_alpha   90.00
_cell.angle_beta   90.00
_cell.angle_gamma   90.00
#
_symmetry.space_group_name_H-M   'P 1'
#
loop_
_entity.id
_entity.type
_entity.pdbx_description
1 polymer ?
#
loop_
_entity_poly.entity_id
_entity_poly.type
_entity_poly.pdbx_seq_one_letter_code
_entity_poly.pdbx_strand_id
1 'polypeptide(L)'
;MSEFIRNEEVLRLAALGKTYNPGTPLEQQVLHDIDLRLGRGELTALIGPSGSGKSTLLNLIGLLDSPSAGELYLLGRPTHALDDAARTRLRNEAIGFVFQFHHLIPAFSVLDNVLMPLMIRHGKPTPAEVELALELLQAVDLRGFADKKANQISGGQQQRVAIARALVTRPALLLADEPTGNLDTKTAESVFALFRRFNREFGCAVLVVTHDPRLAASCARTVQLVDGRIVSDQANA
;
A
#
# COMPACT_ATOMS: atom_id res chain seq x y z
N MET A 1 -14.49 -0.90 30.18
CA MET A 1 -14.70 -1.67 28.94
C MET A 1 -14.17 -0.87 27.73
N SER A 2 -12.92 -0.35 27.80
CA SER A 2 -12.33 0.55 26.78
C SER A 2 -10.82 0.34 26.54
N GLU A 3 -10.21 -0.76 26.94
CA GLU A 3 -8.78 -1.02 26.73
C GLU A 3 -8.46 -2.19 25.78
N PHE A 4 -9.47 -2.95 25.34
CA PHE A 4 -9.28 -4.14 24.49
C PHE A 4 -9.37 -3.89 22.97
N ILE A 5 -9.50 -2.64 22.48
CA ILE A 5 -9.56 -2.32 21.03
C ILE A 5 -8.26 -1.66 20.55
N ARG A 6 -7.21 -1.62 21.36
CA ARG A 6 -5.90 -1.10 20.96
C ARG A 6 -5.00 -2.20 20.45
N ASN A 7 -4.69 -2.10 19.15
CA ASN A 7 -3.56 -2.73 18.45
C ASN A 7 -3.65 -4.22 18.16
N GLU A 8 -4.53 -4.61 17.27
CA GLU A 8 -4.15 -5.72 16.40
C GLU A 8 -3.00 -5.25 15.51
N GLU A 9 -1.80 -5.74 15.79
CA GLU A 9 -0.60 -5.49 14.99
C GLU A 9 -0.83 -6.05 13.58
N VAL A 10 -0.85 -5.16 12.56
CA VAL A 10 -1.02 -5.54 11.17
C VAL A 10 0.32 -5.92 10.55
N LEU A 11 1.37 -5.16 10.85
CA LEU A 11 2.72 -5.35 10.35
C LEU A 11 3.72 -5.27 11.49
N ARG A 12 4.70 -6.20 11.50
CA ARG A 12 5.90 -6.10 12.31
C ARG A 12 7.12 -6.51 11.51
N LEU A 13 8.11 -5.64 11.52
CA LEU A 13 9.47 -5.90 11.04
C LEU A 13 10.38 -5.99 12.26
N ALA A 14 11.28 -6.98 12.28
CA ALA A 14 12.25 -7.18 13.34
C ALA A 14 13.64 -7.36 12.72
N ALA A 15 14.53 -6.39 12.94
CA ALA A 15 15.90 -6.33 12.42
C ALA A 15 15.95 -6.64 10.90
N LEU A 16 14.98 -6.14 10.11
CA LEU A 16 14.85 -6.48 8.70
C LEU A 16 15.98 -5.88 7.89
N GLY A 17 16.67 -6.70 7.10
CA GLY A 17 17.76 -6.30 6.21
C GLY A 17 17.52 -6.76 4.78
N LYS A 18 18.05 -5.98 3.82
CA LYS A 18 18.07 -6.35 2.40
C LYS A 18 19.41 -6.10 1.78
N THR A 19 19.99 -7.15 1.21
CA THR A 19 21.23 -7.12 0.41
C THR A 19 20.89 -7.65 -0.98
N TYR A 20 21.27 -6.91 -2.01
CA TYR A 20 21.20 -7.35 -3.40
C TYR A 20 22.55 -7.92 -3.83
N ASN A 21 22.53 -8.91 -4.71
CA ASN A 21 23.69 -9.58 -5.29
C ASN A 21 24.72 -10.06 -4.23
N PRO A 22 24.30 -10.75 -3.16
CA PRO A 22 25.22 -11.16 -2.09
C PRO A 22 26.35 -12.05 -2.63
N GLY A 23 27.57 -11.85 -2.11
CA GLY A 23 28.76 -12.60 -2.50
C GLY A 23 29.32 -12.24 -3.87
N THR A 24 28.88 -11.16 -4.51
CA THR A 24 29.38 -10.68 -5.79
C THR A 24 30.06 -9.32 -5.65
N PRO A 25 30.88 -8.88 -6.64
CA PRO A 25 31.45 -7.51 -6.63
C PRO A 25 30.39 -6.39 -6.68
N LEU A 26 29.13 -6.72 -6.99
CA LEU A 26 27.99 -5.79 -7.02
C LEU A 26 27.11 -5.91 -5.78
N GLU A 27 27.61 -6.52 -4.71
CA GLU A 27 26.88 -6.63 -3.45
C GLU A 27 26.57 -5.25 -2.90
N GLN A 28 25.29 -5.03 -2.59
CA GLN A 28 24.82 -3.78 -2.02
C GLN A 28 23.79 -4.07 -0.94
N GLN A 29 24.10 -3.75 0.29
CA GLN A 29 23.11 -3.74 1.36
C GLN A 29 22.35 -2.42 1.31
N VAL A 30 21.04 -2.51 1.15
CA VAL A 30 20.13 -1.36 0.97
C VAL A 30 19.33 -1.06 2.24
N LEU A 31 19.01 -2.08 3.04
CA LEU A 31 18.27 -1.91 4.31
C LEU A 31 19.07 -2.56 5.44
N HIS A 32 19.12 -1.87 6.57
CA HIS A 32 19.92 -2.24 7.73
C HIS A 32 19.06 -2.22 9.01
N ASP A 33 18.83 -3.38 9.60
CA ASP A 33 18.21 -3.54 10.93
C ASP A 33 16.93 -2.71 11.11
N ILE A 34 15.99 -2.85 10.17
CA ILE A 34 14.73 -2.10 10.20
C ILE A 34 13.79 -2.74 11.22
N ASP A 35 13.44 -1.99 12.25
CA ASP A 35 12.36 -2.28 13.19
C ASP A 35 11.20 -1.31 12.92
N LEU A 36 10.00 -1.86 12.61
CA LEU A 36 8.80 -1.07 12.36
C LEU A 36 7.57 -1.88 12.76
N ARG A 37 6.57 -1.21 13.34
CA ARG A 37 5.27 -1.80 13.61
C ARG A 37 4.17 -0.87 13.11
N LEU A 38 3.13 -1.45 12.53
CA LEU A 38 1.92 -0.71 12.16
C LEU A 38 0.71 -1.41 12.76
N GLY A 39 -0.12 -0.64 13.44
CA GLY A 39 -1.40 -1.08 14.00
C GLY A 39 -2.56 -0.88 13.02
N ARG A 40 -3.66 -1.57 13.29
CA ARG A 40 -4.92 -1.40 12.55
C ARG A 40 -5.41 0.06 12.64
N GLY A 41 -5.86 0.61 11.51
CA GLY A 41 -6.37 1.99 11.44
C GLY A 41 -5.28 3.06 11.56
N GLU A 42 -4.01 2.69 11.55
CA GLU A 42 -2.90 3.64 11.58
C GLU A 42 -2.63 4.19 10.18
N LEU A 43 -2.44 5.51 10.07
CA LEU A 43 -2.03 6.19 8.84
C LEU A 43 -0.63 6.77 9.05
N THR A 44 0.37 6.14 8.44
CA THR A 44 1.79 6.44 8.61
C THR A 44 2.41 6.93 7.31
N ALA A 45 3.14 8.04 7.37
CA ALA A 45 4.00 8.50 6.28
C ALA A 45 5.40 7.92 6.41
N LEU A 46 5.96 7.40 5.31
CA LEU A 46 7.37 7.03 5.18
C LEU A 46 8.08 8.06 4.30
N ILE A 47 8.98 8.83 4.88
CA ILE A 47 9.72 9.88 4.20
C ILE A 47 11.23 9.57 4.16
N GLY A 48 11.96 10.28 3.31
CA GLY A 48 13.42 10.17 3.22
C GLY A 48 13.93 10.59 1.83
N PRO A 49 15.22 10.84 1.68
CA PRO A 49 15.83 11.24 0.41
C PRO A 49 15.68 10.14 -0.66
N SER A 50 15.90 10.51 -1.93
CA SER A 50 15.98 9.52 -3.02
C SER A 50 17.13 8.54 -2.73
N GLY A 51 16.90 7.27 -3.03
CA GLY A 51 17.88 6.21 -2.76
C GLY A 51 17.98 5.72 -1.32
N SER A 52 17.19 6.25 -0.37
CA SER A 52 17.24 5.81 1.04
C SER A 52 16.68 4.40 1.30
N GLY A 53 16.11 3.71 0.30
CA GLY A 53 15.57 2.36 0.44
C GLY A 53 14.06 2.26 0.61
N LYS A 54 13.28 3.36 0.50
CA LYS A 54 11.82 3.38 0.71
C LYS A 54 11.07 2.39 -0.17
N SER A 55 11.30 2.40 -1.48
CA SER A 55 10.64 1.46 -2.41
C SER A 55 11.07 0.02 -2.16
N THR A 56 12.35 -0.21 -1.77
CA THR A 56 12.81 -1.54 -1.35
C THR A 56 12.05 -2.01 -0.11
N LEU A 57 11.92 -1.15 0.90
CA LEU A 57 11.16 -1.45 2.12
C LEU A 57 9.69 -1.75 1.79
N LEU A 58 9.08 -0.93 0.92
CA LEU A 58 7.70 -1.15 0.47
C LEU A 58 7.52 -2.50 -0.25
N ASN A 59 8.49 -2.88 -1.11
CA ASN A 59 8.47 -4.16 -1.82
C ASN A 59 8.57 -5.35 -0.86
N LEU A 60 9.39 -5.27 0.20
CA LEU A 60 9.48 -6.31 1.23
C LEU A 60 8.17 -6.41 2.00
N ILE A 61 7.66 -5.29 2.53
CA ILE A 61 6.38 -5.23 3.25
C ILE A 61 5.24 -5.77 2.36
N GLY A 62 5.29 -5.42 1.07
CA GLY A 62 4.34 -5.84 0.07
C GLY A 62 4.45 -7.29 -0.38
N LEU A 63 5.40 -8.05 0.16
CA LEU A 63 5.68 -9.44 -0.23
C LEU A 63 5.98 -9.59 -1.74
N LEU A 64 6.52 -8.53 -2.36
CA LEU A 64 6.99 -8.54 -3.75
C LEU A 64 8.45 -9.00 -3.85
N ASP A 65 9.19 -8.89 -2.75
CA ASP A 65 10.56 -9.35 -2.58
C ASP A 65 10.70 -10.02 -1.20
N SER A 66 11.85 -10.62 -0.92
CA SER A 66 12.15 -11.30 0.34
C SER A 66 13.29 -10.59 1.08
N PRO A 67 13.24 -10.48 2.41
CA PRO A 67 14.35 -9.97 3.18
C PRO A 67 15.58 -10.89 3.07
N SER A 68 16.77 -10.32 3.21
CA SER A 68 18.02 -11.08 3.30
C SER A 68 18.38 -11.43 4.74
N ALA A 69 17.84 -10.68 5.73
CA ALA A 69 18.01 -10.89 7.15
C ALA A 69 16.80 -10.36 7.91
N GLY A 70 16.65 -10.80 9.16
CA GLY A 70 15.54 -10.39 10.03
C GLY A 70 14.22 -11.04 9.66
N GLU A 71 13.15 -10.54 10.23
CA GLU A 71 11.82 -11.14 10.14
C GLU A 71 10.74 -10.13 9.76
N LEU A 72 9.78 -10.57 8.96
CA LEU A 72 8.57 -9.84 8.61
C LEU A 72 7.34 -10.66 9.01
N TYR A 73 6.46 -10.02 9.78
CA TYR A 73 5.18 -10.58 10.18
C TYR A 73 4.04 -9.74 9.61
N LEU A 74 3.08 -10.40 8.99
CA LEU A 74 1.86 -9.79 8.50
C LEU A 74 0.66 -10.47 9.17
N LEU A 75 -0.18 -9.69 9.85
CA LEU A 75 -1.31 -10.21 10.66
C LEU A 75 -0.86 -11.30 11.66
N GLY A 76 0.28 -11.08 12.31
CA GLY A 76 0.89 -12.01 13.27
C GLY A 76 1.51 -13.26 12.64
N ARG A 77 1.48 -13.42 11.31
CA ARG A 77 2.03 -14.58 10.59
C ARG A 77 3.45 -14.30 10.11
N PRO A 78 4.45 -15.12 10.45
CA PRO A 78 5.79 -14.99 9.89
C PRO A 78 5.79 -15.30 8.38
N THR A 79 6.47 -14.47 7.58
CA THR A 79 6.45 -14.61 6.13
C THR A 79 7.64 -15.39 5.56
N HIS A 80 8.69 -15.60 6.34
CA HIS A 80 9.90 -16.30 5.91
C HIS A 80 9.69 -17.79 5.57
N ALA A 81 8.68 -18.42 6.20
CA ALA A 81 8.35 -19.83 5.98
C ALA A 81 7.32 -20.08 4.85
N LEU A 82 6.83 -19.00 4.21
CA LEU A 82 5.83 -19.09 3.17
C LEU A 82 6.49 -19.45 1.81
N ASP A 83 5.93 -20.43 1.13
CA ASP A 83 6.21 -20.66 -0.29
C ASP A 83 5.60 -19.55 -1.16
N ASP A 84 5.95 -19.52 -2.44
CA ASP A 84 5.50 -18.47 -3.36
C ASP A 84 3.98 -18.44 -3.53
N ALA A 85 3.31 -19.57 -3.47
CA ALA A 85 1.86 -19.68 -3.59
C ALA A 85 1.17 -19.12 -2.34
N ALA A 86 1.64 -19.46 -1.15
CA ALA A 86 1.13 -18.93 0.13
C ALA A 86 1.41 -17.43 0.25
N ARG A 87 2.60 -16.97 -0.17
CA ARG A 87 2.97 -15.56 -0.21
C ARG A 87 2.06 -14.77 -1.14
N THR A 88 1.79 -15.29 -2.34
CA THR A 88 0.88 -14.66 -3.31
C THR A 88 -0.55 -14.58 -2.79
N ARG A 89 -1.05 -15.65 -2.13
CA ARG A 89 -2.37 -15.63 -1.49
C ARG A 89 -2.43 -14.57 -0.38
N LEU A 90 -1.47 -14.60 0.55
CA LEU A 90 -1.43 -13.65 1.65
C LEU A 90 -1.35 -12.20 1.16
N ARG A 91 -0.53 -11.92 0.14
CA ARG A 91 -0.46 -10.60 -0.50
C ARG A 91 -1.81 -10.16 -1.05
N ASN A 92 -2.47 -11.01 -1.83
CA ASN A 92 -3.78 -10.69 -2.42
C ASN A 92 -4.88 -10.50 -1.37
N GLU A 93 -4.82 -11.23 -0.24
CA GLU A 93 -5.82 -11.16 0.83
C GLU A 93 -5.63 -9.97 1.76
N ALA A 94 -4.39 -9.65 2.09
CA ALA A 94 -4.07 -8.74 3.19
C ALA A 94 -3.55 -7.37 2.74
N ILE A 95 -3.06 -7.24 1.49
CA ILE A 95 -2.36 -6.04 1.04
C ILE A 95 -3.03 -5.44 -0.20
N GLY A 96 -3.31 -4.14 -0.13
CA GLY A 96 -3.66 -3.32 -1.27
C GLY A 96 -2.47 -2.45 -1.71
N PHE A 97 -2.30 -2.24 -3.01
CA PHE A 97 -1.21 -1.42 -3.56
C PHE A 97 -1.74 -0.25 -4.36
N VAL A 98 -1.18 0.93 -4.12
CA VAL A 98 -1.36 2.13 -4.93
C VAL A 98 0.03 2.67 -5.31
N PHE A 99 0.34 2.74 -6.59
CA PHE A 99 1.62 3.21 -7.10
C PHE A 99 1.50 4.61 -7.70
N GLN A 100 2.61 5.30 -7.87
CA GLN A 100 2.73 6.58 -8.56
C GLN A 100 2.23 6.48 -10.01
N PHE A 101 2.62 5.41 -10.72
CA PHE A 101 2.01 5.03 -11.99
C PHE A 101 0.88 4.06 -11.68
N HIS A 102 -0.33 4.36 -12.10
CA HIS A 102 -1.58 3.68 -11.70
C HIS A 102 -1.59 2.19 -12.03
N HIS A 103 -0.77 1.73 -13.00
CA HIS A 103 -0.69 0.35 -13.50
C HIS A 103 -2.07 -0.24 -13.81
N LEU A 104 -2.96 0.57 -14.38
CA LEU A 104 -4.23 0.07 -14.89
C LEU A 104 -3.98 -0.63 -16.23
N ILE A 105 -4.74 -1.68 -16.49
CA ILE A 105 -4.71 -2.37 -17.78
C ILE A 105 -5.56 -1.55 -18.78
N PRO A 106 -4.94 -0.97 -19.82
CA PRO A 106 -5.63 -0.03 -20.73
C PRO A 106 -6.78 -0.67 -21.54
N ALA A 107 -6.67 -1.97 -21.81
CA ALA A 107 -7.68 -2.74 -22.55
C ALA A 107 -8.93 -3.06 -21.72
N PHE A 108 -8.83 -3.01 -20.39
CA PHE A 108 -9.90 -3.32 -19.46
C PHE A 108 -10.75 -2.09 -19.16
N SER A 109 -12.01 -2.30 -18.82
CA SER A 109 -12.86 -1.24 -18.30
C SER A 109 -12.36 -0.77 -16.92
N VAL A 110 -12.86 0.37 -16.48
CA VAL A 110 -12.63 0.89 -15.12
C VAL A 110 -13.09 -0.14 -14.08
N LEU A 111 -14.28 -0.73 -14.28
CA LEU A 111 -14.81 -1.76 -13.40
C LEU A 111 -13.94 -3.02 -13.40
N ASP A 112 -13.51 -3.51 -14.57
CA ASP A 112 -12.66 -4.70 -14.67
C ASP A 112 -11.31 -4.48 -13.95
N ASN A 113 -10.73 -3.27 -14.06
CA ASN A 113 -9.52 -2.92 -13.33
C ASN A 113 -9.72 -3.00 -11.81
N VAL A 114 -10.86 -2.54 -11.29
CA VAL A 114 -11.18 -2.64 -9.86
C VAL A 114 -11.38 -4.10 -9.44
N LEU A 115 -12.06 -4.89 -10.25
CA LEU A 115 -12.37 -6.31 -9.98
C LEU A 115 -11.17 -7.24 -10.11
N MET A 116 -10.08 -6.81 -10.74
CA MET A 116 -8.94 -7.67 -11.07
C MET A 116 -8.36 -8.44 -9.87
N PRO A 117 -8.14 -7.87 -8.67
CA PRO A 117 -7.62 -8.63 -7.53
C PRO A 117 -8.53 -9.80 -7.13
N LEU A 118 -9.85 -9.66 -7.27
CA LEU A 118 -10.82 -10.72 -7.01
C LEU A 118 -10.79 -11.77 -8.12
N MET A 119 -10.66 -11.33 -9.38
CA MET A 119 -10.52 -12.24 -10.53
C MET A 119 -9.26 -13.11 -10.43
N ILE A 120 -8.16 -12.53 -9.94
CA ILE A 120 -6.90 -13.28 -9.68
C ILE A 120 -7.10 -14.28 -8.53
N ARG A 121 -7.89 -13.93 -7.51
CA ARG A 121 -8.11 -14.77 -6.32
C ARG A 121 -8.90 -16.04 -6.64
N HIS A 122 -10.00 -15.92 -7.39
CA HIS A 122 -10.94 -17.04 -7.58
C HIS A 122 -11.66 -17.06 -8.95
N GLY A 123 -11.21 -16.27 -9.93
CA GLY A 123 -11.78 -16.24 -11.27
C GLY A 123 -12.95 -15.26 -11.38
N LYS A 124 -14.11 -15.70 -11.86
CA LYS A 124 -15.24 -14.84 -12.15
C LYS A 124 -15.81 -14.20 -10.86
N PRO A 125 -15.88 -12.85 -10.77
CA PRO A 125 -16.47 -12.17 -9.63
C PRO A 125 -17.95 -12.50 -9.44
N THR A 126 -18.38 -12.56 -8.18
CA THR A 126 -19.78 -12.72 -7.81
C THR A 126 -20.56 -11.43 -8.01
N PRO A 127 -21.90 -11.47 -8.12
CA PRO A 127 -22.71 -10.25 -8.20
C PRO A 127 -22.49 -9.30 -7.01
N ALA A 128 -22.28 -9.82 -5.81
CA ALA A 128 -22.00 -9.00 -4.62
C ALA A 128 -20.65 -8.28 -4.71
N GLU A 129 -19.64 -8.92 -5.29
CA GLU A 129 -18.32 -8.30 -5.51
C GLU A 129 -18.35 -7.24 -6.60
N VAL A 130 -19.17 -7.44 -7.64
CA VAL A 130 -19.41 -6.43 -8.67
C VAL A 130 -20.07 -5.19 -8.04
N GLU A 131 -21.09 -5.37 -7.20
CA GLU A 131 -21.74 -4.24 -6.52
C GLU A 131 -20.76 -3.54 -5.55
N LEU A 132 -19.96 -4.27 -4.77
CA LEU A 132 -18.91 -3.70 -3.94
C LEU A 132 -17.93 -2.84 -4.78
N ALA A 133 -17.51 -3.32 -5.94
CA ALA A 133 -16.63 -2.57 -6.84
C ALA A 133 -17.30 -1.29 -7.35
N LEU A 134 -18.61 -1.34 -7.67
CA LEU A 134 -19.39 -0.17 -8.07
C LEU A 134 -19.59 0.83 -6.92
N GLU A 135 -19.77 0.34 -5.68
CA GLU A 135 -19.81 1.19 -4.47
C GLU A 135 -18.46 1.89 -4.23
N LEU A 136 -17.34 1.19 -4.40
CA LEU A 136 -16.02 1.78 -4.33
C LEU A 136 -15.79 2.82 -5.42
N LEU A 137 -16.24 2.56 -6.65
CA LEU A 137 -16.20 3.54 -7.73
C LEU A 137 -17.08 4.76 -7.42
N GLN A 138 -18.25 4.57 -6.80
CA GLN A 138 -19.08 5.67 -6.33
C GLN A 138 -18.36 6.49 -5.24
N ALA A 139 -17.67 5.84 -4.30
CA ALA A 139 -16.93 6.49 -3.22
C ALA A 139 -15.76 7.35 -3.72
N VAL A 140 -15.27 7.09 -4.93
CA VAL A 140 -14.22 7.89 -5.60
C VAL A 140 -14.76 8.76 -6.75
N ASP A 141 -16.09 8.94 -6.84
CA ASP A 141 -16.80 9.74 -7.84
C ASP A 141 -16.65 9.23 -9.30
N LEU A 142 -16.54 7.91 -9.50
CA LEU A 142 -16.29 7.31 -10.81
C LEU A 142 -17.30 6.22 -11.21
N ARG A 143 -18.41 6.03 -10.50
CA ARG A 143 -19.43 5.01 -10.85
C ARG A 143 -19.93 5.18 -12.30
N GLY A 144 -20.14 6.42 -12.76
CA GLY A 144 -20.58 6.72 -14.13
C GLY A 144 -19.52 6.45 -15.22
N PHE A 145 -18.31 6.06 -14.84
CA PHE A 145 -17.20 5.73 -15.73
C PHE A 145 -16.90 4.22 -15.75
N ALA A 146 -17.71 3.39 -15.08
CA ALA A 146 -17.45 1.95 -14.87
C ALA A 146 -17.15 1.20 -16.17
N ASP A 147 -17.88 1.50 -17.26
CA ASP A 147 -17.76 0.83 -18.55
C ASP A 147 -16.68 1.46 -19.46
N LYS A 148 -16.13 2.63 -19.10
CA LYS A 148 -15.07 3.26 -19.89
C LYS A 148 -13.76 2.49 -19.74
N LYS A 149 -12.94 2.50 -20.77
CA LYS A 149 -11.58 1.96 -20.69
C LYS A 149 -10.67 2.88 -19.88
N ALA A 150 -9.66 2.30 -19.24
CA ALA A 150 -8.74 3.05 -18.38
C ALA A 150 -8.01 4.19 -19.12
N ASN A 151 -7.74 4.06 -20.41
CA ASN A 151 -7.12 5.09 -21.23
C ASN A 151 -8.07 6.22 -21.70
N GLN A 152 -9.35 6.15 -21.33
CA GLN A 152 -10.38 7.15 -21.67
C GLN A 152 -10.70 8.11 -20.52
N ILE A 153 -9.95 7.99 -19.40
CA ILE A 153 -10.11 8.81 -18.21
C ILE A 153 -8.81 9.54 -17.88
N SER A 154 -8.91 10.67 -17.15
CA SER A 154 -7.76 11.48 -16.77
C SER A 154 -6.83 10.78 -15.79
N GLY A 155 -5.56 11.25 -15.66
CA GLY A 155 -4.59 10.68 -14.71
C GLY A 155 -5.09 10.69 -13.26
N GLY A 156 -5.72 11.77 -12.80
CA GLY A 156 -6.32 11.81 -11.46
C GLY A 156 -7.50 10.83 -11.29
N GLN A 157 -8.28 10.61 -12.35
CA GLN A 157 -9.32 9.58 -12.36
C GLN A 157 -8.72 8.18 -12.33
N GLN A 158 -7.65 7.94 -13.08
CA GLN A 158 -6.92 6.66 -13.05
C GLN A 158 -6.37 6.36 -11.66
N GLN A 159 -5.86 7.37 -10.95
CA GLN A 159 -5.38 7.21 -9.57
C GLN A 159 -6.52 6.82 -8.61
N ARG A 160 -7.69 7.44 -8.76
CA ARG A 160 -8.88 7.07 -7.98
C ARG A 160 -9.34 5.63 -8.26
N VAL A 161 -9.27 5.18 -9.53
CA VAL A 161 -9.52 3.76 -9.89
C VAL A 161 -8.50 2.83 -9.23
N ALA A 162 -7.20 3.20 -9.22
CA ALA A 162 -6.16 2.41 -8.56
C ALA A 162 -6.40 2.27 -7.05
N ILE A 163 -6.92 3.32 -6.39
CA ILE A 163 -7.32 3.26 -4.98
C ILE A 163 -8.52 2.32 -4.79
N ALA A 164 -9.56 2.44 -5.61
CA ALA A 164 -10.72 1.55 -5.55
C ALA A 164 -10.30 0.07 -5.76
N ARG A 165 -9.41 -0.20 -6.73
CA ARG A 165 -8.82 -1.51 -6.97
C ARG A 165 -8.07 -2.05 -5.75
N ALA A 166 -7.28 -1.20 -5.09
CA ALA A 166 -6.52 -1.61 -3.92
C ALA A 166 -7.41 -1.98 -2.71
N LEU A 167 -8.63 -1.46 -2.66
CA LEU A 167 -9.57 -1.63 -1.55
C LEU A 167 -10.60 -2.75 -1.76
N VAL A 168 -10.78 -3.24 -2.99
CA VAL A 168 -11.85 -4.20 -3.33
C VAL A 168 -11.72 -5.53 -2.57
N THR A 169 -10.50 -5.90 -2.19
CA THR A 169 -10.23 -7.09 -1.36
C THR A 169 -10.40 -6.85 0.13
N ARG A 170 -10.72 -5.61 0.56
CA ARG A 170 -10.77 -5.17 1.96
C ARG A 170 -9.47 -5.48 2.70
N PRO A 171 -8.32 -4.98 2.23
CA PRO A 171 -7.02 -5.34 2.79
C PRO A 171 -6.86 -4.82 4.22
N ALA A 172 -6.04 -5.52 5.01
CA ALA A 172 -5.63 -5.06 6.34
C ALA A 172 -4.57 -3.96 6.26
N LEU A 173 -3.76 -3.96 5.18
CA LEU A 173 -2.67 -3.02 4.93
C LEU A 173 -2.79 -2.43 3.53
N LEU A 174 -2.76 -1.10 3.43
CA LEU A 174 -2.68 -0.36 2.17
C LEU A 174 -1.29 0.26 2.04
N LEU A 175 -0.57 -0.10 0.99
CA LEU A 175 0.74 0.44 0.65
C LEU A 175 0.60 1.42 -0.51
N ALA A 176 1.11 2.64 -0.33
CA ALA A 176 1.05 3.68 -1.35
C ALA A 176 2.46 4.24 -1.61
N ASP A 177 2.97 4.02 -2.83
CA ASP A 177 4.28 4.55 -3.25
C ASP A 177 4.07 5.79 -4.10
N GLU A 178 4.34 6.96 -3.51
CA GLU A 178 4.21 8.29 -4.15
C GLU A 178 2.86 8.48 -4.87
N PRO A 179 1.70 8.19 -4.22
CA PRO A 179 0.42 8.05 -4.92
C PRO A 179 -0.10 9.36 -5.55
N THR A 180 0.57 10.47 -5.28
CA THR A 180 0.19 11.81 -5.75
C THR A 180 1.29 12.49 -6.58
N GLY A 181 2.43 11.82 -6.80
CA GLY A 181 3.63 12.43 -7.38
C GLY A 181 3.46 12.95 -8.81
N ASN A 182 2.45 12.46 -9.56
CA ASN A 182 2.15 12.88 -10.94
C ASN A 182 0.88 13.74 -11.04
N LEU A 183 0.36 14.25 -9.90
CA LEU A 183 -0.89 15.01 -9.86
C LEU A 183 -0.64 16.47 -9.51
N ASP A 184 -1.51 17.36 -9.99
CA ASP A 184 -1.54 18.73 -9.52
C ASP A 184 -1.94 18.80 -8.03
N THR A 185 -1.60 19.88 -7.35
CA THR A 185 -1.79 20.05 -5.91
C THR A 185 -3.23 19.77 -5.46
N LYS A 186 -4.23 20.31 -6.16
CA LYS A 186 -5.65 20.15 -5.79
C LYS A 186 -6.11 18.70 -5.93
N THR A 187 -5.70 18.03 -7.01
CA THR A 187 -5.99 16.62 -7.24
C THR A 187 -5.27 15.74 -6.21
N ALA A 188 -4.00 16.06 -5.88
CA ALA A 188 -3.23 15.37 -4.87
C ALA A 188 -3.91 15.41 -3.48
N GLU A 189 -4.35 16.58 -3.04
CA GLU A 189 -5.09 16.74 -1.78
C GLU A 189 -6.40 15.93 -1.78
N SER A 190 -7.15 15.97 -2.88
CA SER A 190 -8.39 15.21 -3.04
C SER A 190 -8.13 13.68 -2.98
N VAL A 191 -7.09 13.20 -3.65
CA VAL A 191 -6.68 11.79 -3.61
C VAL A 191 -6.23 11.39 -2.21
N PHE A 192 -5.44 12.24 -1.54
CA PHE A 192 -5.00 11.96 -0.17
C PHE A 192 -6.15 11.93 0.84
N ALA A 193 -7.16 12.77 0.66
CA ALA A 193 -8.38 12.73 1.46
C ALA A 193 -9.11 11.37 1.37
N LEU A 194 -9.04 10.67 0.21
CA LEU A 194 -9.57 9.31 0.08
C LEU A 194 -8.82 8.31 0.96
N PHE A 195 -7.47 8.39 1.04
CA PHE A 195 -6.70 7.53 1.95
C PHE A 195 -7.15 7.71 3.40
N ARG A 196 -7.29 8.96 3.88
CA ARG A 196 -7.76 9.26 5.24
C ARG A 196 -9.20 8.77 5.48
N ARG A 197 -10.08 8.93 4.48
CA ARG A 197 -11.45 8.47 4.55
C ARG A 197 -11.51 6.95 4.67
N PHE A 198 -10.84 6.22 3.78
CA PHE A 198 -10.87 4.76 3.76
C PHE A 198 -10.12 4.13 4.94
N ASN A 199 -9.03 4.75 5.42
CA ASN A 199 -8.38 4.35 6.66
C ASN A 199 -9.37 4.36 7.83
N ARG A 200 -10.21 5.42 7.96
CA ARG A 200 -11.22 5.53 9.01
C ARG A 200 -12.41 4.60 8.82
N GLU A 201 -12.92 4.48 7.58
CA GLU A 201 -14.10 3.68 7.27
C GLU A 201 -13.84 2.18 7.33
N PHE A 202 -12.68 1.72 6.85
CA PHE A 202 -12.34 0.30 6.79
C PHE A 202 -11.39 -0.15 7.90
N GLY A 203 -10.81 0.77 8.66
CA GLY A 203 -9.87 0.45 9.72
C GLY A 203 -8.58 -0.22 9.21
N CYS A 204 -8.24 -0.10 7.91
CA CYS A 204 -6.98 -0.63 7.39
C CYS A 204 -5.79 0.23 7.84
N ALA A 205 -4.65 -0.40 8.10
CA ALA A 205 -3.40 0.32 8.23
C ALA A 205 -2.99 0.89 6.87
N VAL A 206 -2.45 2.11 6.83
CA VAL A 206 -1.98 2.75 5.60
C VAL A 206 -0.55 3.21 5.78
N LEU A 207 0.36 2.77 4.91
CA LEU A 207 1.73 3.25 4.81
C LEU A 207 1.90 3.99 3.48
N VAL A 208 2.13 5.30 3.56
CA VAL A 208 2.30 6.16 2.38
C VAL A 208 3.73 6.63 2.28
N VAL A 209 4.42 6.28 1.20
CA VAL A 209 5.68 6.93 0.81
C VAL A 209 5.34 8.25 0.15
N THR A 210 5.89 9.33 0.64
CA THR A 210 5.72 10.67 0.04
C THR A 210 6.94 11.55 0.29
N HIS A 211 7.21 12.44 -0.65
CA HIS A 211 8.17 13.53 -0.48
C HIS A 211 7.49 14.89 -0.21
N ASP A 212 6.15 14.95 -0.22
CA ASP A 212 5.39 16.15 0.11
C ASP A 212 5.23 16.27 1.65
N PRO A 213 5.88 17.27 2.28
CA PRO A 213 5.84 17.44 3.74
C PRO A 213 4.43 17.76 4.26
N ARG A 214 3.55 18.36 3.44
CA ARG A 214 2.17 18.67 3.82
C ARG A 214 1.35 17.39 3.96
N LEU A 215 1.54 16.44 3.02
CA LEU A 215 0.86 15.15 3.08
C LEU A 215 1.41 14.31 4.23
N ALA A 216 2.73 14.31 4.45
CA ALA A 216 3.34 13.63 5.59
C ALA A 216 2.81 14.17 6.92
N ALA A 217 2.73 15.49 7.09
CA ALA A 217 2.19 16.14 8.29
C ALA A 217 0.70 15.83 8.53
N SER A 218 -0.05 15.47 7.50
CA SER A 218 -1.46 15.08 7.62
C SER A 218 -1.69 13.60 7.95
N CYS A 219 -0.63 12.81 8.07
CA CYS A 219 -0.65 11.46 8.64
C CYS A 219 -0.60 11.51 10.17
N ALA A 220 -1.04 10.43 10.83
CA ALA A 220 -0.95 10.34 12.30
C ALA A 220 0.49 10.13 12.81
N ARG A 221 1.38 9.60 11.95
CA ARG A 221 2.76 9.24 12.29
C ARG A 221 3.67 9.44 11.08
N THR A 222 4.90 9.85 11.33
CA THR A 222 5.94 9.98 10.30
C THR A 222 7.15 9.17 10.68
N VAL A 223 7.57 8.28 9.77
CA VAL A 223 8.79 7.47 9.85
C VAL A 223 9.78 8.00 8.82
N GLN A 224 10.99 8.30 9.23
CA GLN A 224 12.06 8.79 8.33
C GLN A 224 13.11 7.71 8.09
N LEU A 225 13.31 7.39 6.81
CA LEU A 225 14.33 6.45 6.34
C LEU A 225 15.47 7.21 5.67
N VAL A 226 16.70 6.99 6.14
CA VAL A 226 17.93 7.57 5.57
C VAL A 226 18.97 6.46 5.50
N ASP A 227 19.63 6.31 4.36
CA ASP A 227 20.70 5.33 4.12
C ASP A 227 20.34 3.93 4.63
N GLY A 228 19.11 3.49 4.33
CA GLY A 228 18.62 2.17 4.70
C GLY A 228 18.32 1.96 6.19
N ARG A 229 18.25 3.02 7.00
CA ARG A 229 17.95 2.96 8.45
C ARG A 229 16.81 3.88 8.82
N ILE A 230 15.97 3.48 9.77
CA ILE A 230 15.00 4.38 10.39
C ILE A 230 15.77 5.30 11.35
N VAL A 231 15.76 6.60 11.05
CA VAL A 231 16.45 7.62 11.87
C VAL A 231 15.48 8.42 12.74
N SER A 232 14.19 8.39 12.42
CA SER A 232 13.14 9.05 13.20
C SER A 232 11.82 8.29 13.03
N ASP A 233 11.05 8.22 14.11
CA ASP A 233 9.73 7.60 14.16
C ASP A 233 8.89 8.37 15.18
N GLN A 234 7.97 9.22 14.72
CA GLN A 234 7.28 10.21 15.54
C GLN A 234 5.80 10.26 15.22
N ALA A 235 4.97 10.35 16.26
CA ALA A 235 3.57 10.73 16.12
C ALA A 235 3.49 12.21 15.71
N ASN A 236 2.63 12.51 14.75
CA ASN A 236 2.32 13.89 14.39
C ASN A 236 1.26 14.44 15.37
N ALA A 237 1.36 15.72 15.66
CA ALA A 237 0.44 16.40 16.60
C ALA A 237 -0.95 16.64 15.98
#